data_b04d9a631245a6428214321ecb5133de
#
_entry.id   b04d9a631245a6428214321ecb5133de
#
_cell.length_a   1.000
_cell.length_b   1.000
_cell.length_c   1.000
_cell.angle_alpha   90.00
_cell.angle_beta   90.00
_cell.angle_gamma   90.00
#
_symmetry.space_group_name_H-M   'P 1'
#
loop_
_entity.id
_entity.type
_entity.pdbx_description
1 polymer ?
#
loop_
_entity_poly.entity_id
_entity_poly.type
_entity_poly.pdbx_seq_one_letter_code
_entity_poly.pdbx_strand_id
1 'polypeptide(L)'
;MNENKENSHLFDEKLCEYEEELIKIILNISKSKRVNPKVATIACYLFIHEKLTQKELKELTEFSMGTISTYLSVMAGTGYFIKQRIDGTHTFEYSFSGELDVLTTEAIDFAIKNIGLLEKFLINKKQELLKLVKQSKRGATHLSLRIEELLNSFQIYRRIFDSDDILVEKSKKKYSSKSFERLKNDKMDIFEIEFDSEVYLIEDDIINELVGSPMFSTRDPMFIKILGYFMTRKYLTQETLKASTGLSVGKISEEVNNLLENELIHKAHISEKGKITYCADSLILIRFVRHIIFRMTKWVKSLEKKKLDLEENKSKLEDVNGYAQLYKIYNYVLGAISEYSKYIKKIEELVDL
;
A
#
# COMPACT_ATOMS: atom_id res chain seq x y z
N MET A 1 -10.55 -1.98 46.12
CA MET A 1 -10.69 -3.43 46.36
C MET A 1 -11.02 -4.08 45.05
N ASN A 2 -10.04 -4.76 44.51
CA ASN A 2 -10.09 -5.78 43.44
C ASN A 2 -11.14 -5.66 42.32
N GLU A 3 -10.95 -4.71 41.43
CA GLU A 3 -11.39 -4.76 40.03
C GLU A 3 -10.14 -4.98 39.18
N ASN A 4 -9.59 -6.15 39.16
CA ASN A 4 -8.51 -6.45 38.23
C ASN A 4 -8.28 -7.92 38.19
N LYS A 5 -8.84 -8.60 37.17
CA LYS A 5 -8.29 -9.83 36.55
C LYS A 5 -9.23 -10.45 35.52
N GLU A 6 -9.73 -9.67 34.56
CA GLU A 6 -10.44 -10.24 33.39
C GLU A 6 -9.65 -10.16 32.07
N ASN A 7 -8.48 -9.51 32.05
CA ASN A 7 -7.67 -9.41 30.83
C ASN A 7 -6.47 -10.39 30.86
N SER A 8 -6.73 -11.66 31.13
CA SER A 8 -5.69 -12.68 31.31
C SER A 8 -4.90 -13.03 30.04
N HIS A 9 -5.26 -12.47 28.88
CA HIS A 9 -4.60 -12.73 27.60
C HIS A 9 -3.73 -11.56 27.12
N LEU A 10 -3.84 -10.37 27.73
CA LEU A 10 -2.93 -9.25 27.42
C LEU A 10 -1.56 -9.53 28.04
N PHE A 11 -0.53 -8.91 27.44
CA PHE A 11 0.84 -9.15 27.87
C PHE A 11 1.11 -8.59 29.28
N ASP A 12 2.05 -9.22 29.99
CA ASP A 12 2.54 -8.75 31.29
C ASP A 12 3.29 -7.42 31.12
N GLU A 13 3.22 -6.57 32.16
CA GLU A 13 3.90 -5.25 32.18
C GLU A 13 5.39 -5.33 31.89
N LYS A 14 6.05 -6.45 32.24
CA LYS A 14 7.49 -6.68 31.93
C LYS A 14 7.81 -6.74 30.45
N LEU A 15 6.80 -6.96 29.59
CA LEU A 15 6.92 -7.02 28.15
C LEU A 15 6.54 -5.72 27.44
N CYS A 16 6.00 -4.72 28.15
CA CYS A 16 5.50 -3.47 27.57
C CYS A 16 6.53 -2.77 26.69
N GLU A 17 7.79 -2.67 27.12
CA GLU A 17 8.84 -2.00 26.32
C GLU A 17 9.10 -2.70 24.97
N TYR A 18 9.04 -4.03 24.93
CA TYR A 18 9.21 -4.81 23.71
C TYR A 18 7.98 -4.67 22.80
N GLU A 19 6.79 -4.67 23.38
CA GLU A 19 5.54 -4.48 22.67
C GLU A 19 5.46 -3.08 22.04
N GLU A 20 5.74 -2.03 22.80
CA GLU A 20 5.74 -0.64 22.33
C GLU A 20 6.71 -0.39 21.19
N GLU A 21 7.93 -0.94 21.26
CA GLU A 21 8.91 -0.80 20.17
C GLU A 21 8.44 -1.54 18.92
N LEU A 22 7.86 -2.74 19.06
CA LEU A 22 7.29 -3.49 17.95
C LEU A 22 6.12 -2.74 17.30
N ILE A 23 5.19 -2.20 18.09
CA ILE A 23 4.07 -1.37 17.64
C ILE A 23 4.61 -0.17 16.84
N LYS A 24 5.56 0.56 17.40
CA LYS A 24 6.18 1.72 16.76
C LYS A 24 6.77 1.37 15.39
N ILE A 25 7.47 0.24 15.28
CA ILE A 25 8.07 -0.21 14.02
C ILE A 25 6.97 -0.57 13.02
N ILE A 26 5.96 -1.36 13.41
CA ILE A 26 4.86 -1.77 12.53
C ILE A 26 4.06 -0.54 12.04
N LEU A 27 3.78 0.42 12.91
CA LEU A 27 3.09 1.65 12.55
C LEU A 27 3.91 2.51 11.58
N ASN A 28 5.24 2.59 11.75
CA ASN A 28 6.09 3.31 10.80
C ASN A 28 6.14 2.61 9.43
N ILE A 29 6.18 1.28 9.39
CA ILE A 29 6.05 0.50 8.15
C ILE A 29 4.69 0.78 7.49
N SER A 30 3.60 0.74 8.26
CA SER A 30 2.24 1.01 7.77
C SER A 30 2.09 2.43 7.23
N LYS A 31 2.71 3.42 7.89
CA LYS A 31 2.79 4.81 7.40
C LYS A 31 3.49 4.89 6.03
N SER A 32 4.58 4.13 5.84
CA SER A 32 5.26 4.06 4.54
C SER A 32 4.37 3.47 3.44
N LYS A 33 3.47 2.55 3.81
CA LYS A 33 2.47 1.97 2.92
C LYS A 33 1.25 2.87 2.71
N ARG A 34 1.19 4.05 3.34
CA ARG A 34 0.06 4.97 3.31
C ARG A 34 -1.24 4.36 3.85
N VAL A 35 -1.13 3.41 4.77
CA VAL A 35 -2.28 2.83 5.45
C VAL A 35 -2.90 3.89 6.37
N ASN A 36 -4.23 3.92 6.43
CA ASN A 36 -4.94 4.81 7.36
C ASN A 36 -4.44 4.56 8.79
N PRO A 37 -4.02 5.58 9.54
CA PRO A 37 -3.41 5.41 10.86
C PRO A 37 -4.28 4.61 11.84
N LYS A 38 -5.59 4.82 11.83
CA LYS A 38 -6.51 4.10 12.73
C LYS A 38 -6.65 2.62 12.35
N VAL A 39 -6.68 2.32 11.04
CA VAL A 39 -6.63 0.94 10.55
C VAL A 39 -5.32 0.29 10.96
N ALA A 40 -4.20 0.98 10.74
CA ALA A 40 -2.87 0.47 11.08
C ALA A 40 -2.76 0.16 12.58
N THR A 41 -3.26 1.03 13.45
CA THR A 41 -3.23 0.83 14.91
C THR A 41 -4.06 -0.38 15.32
N ILE A 42 -5.31 -0.49 14.86
CA ILE A 42 -6.18 -1.62 15.18
C ILE A 42 -5.58 -2.93 14.66
N ALA A 43 -5.09 -2.94 13.40
CA ALA A 43 -4.45 -4.11 12.81
C ALA A 43 -3.19 -4.52 13.57
N CYS A 44 -2.39 -3.55 14.03
CA CYS A 44 -1.17 -3.81 14.79
C CYS A 44 -1.47 -4.54 16.10
N TYR A 45 -2.44 -4.07 16.88
CA TYR A 45 -2.82 -4.74 18.12
C TYR A 45 -3.43 -6.12 17.88
N LEU A 46 -4.29 -6.29 16.86
CA LEU A 46 -4.79 -7.62 16.47
C LEU A 46 -3.67 -8.56 16.01
N PHE A 47 -2.64 -8.04 15.36
CA PHE A 47 -1.48 -8.80 14.95
C PHE A 47 -0.64 -9.27 16.15
N ILE A 48 -0.46 -8.41 17.15
CA ILE A 48 0.36 -8.71 18.33
C ILE A 48 -0.37 -9.64 19.29
N HIS A 49 -1.65 -9.40 19.56
CA HIS A 49 -2.43 -10.17 20.53
C HIS A 49 -3.21 -11.34 19.92
N GLU A 50 -3.11 -11.55 18.60
CA GLU A 50 -3.81 -12.57 17.80
C GLU A 50 -5.34 -12.43 17.80
N LYS A 51 -5.96 -12.23 18.97
CA LYS A 51 -7.40 -12.10 19.14
C LYS A 51 -7.73 -11.01 20.13
N LEU A 52 -8.68 -10.13 19.77
CA LEU A 52 -9.16 -9.05 20.66
C LEU A 52 -10.64 -8.77 20.45
N THR A 53 -11.31 -8.44 21.52
CA THR A 53 -12.66 -7.88 21.50
C THR A 53 -12.63 -6.38 21.19
N GLN A 54 -13.79 -5.80 20.85
CA GLN A 54 -13.88 -4.34 20.69
C GLN A 54 -13.59 -3.56 22.00
N LYS A 55 -13.91 -4.16 23.15
CA LYS A 55 -13.63 -3.56 24.45
C LYS A 55 -12.13 -3.44 24.70
N GLU A 56 -11.38 -4.51 24.46
CA GLU A 56 -9.92 -4.55 24.59
C GLU A 56 -9.23 -3.64 23.56
N LEU A 57 -9.69 -3.63 22.31
CA LEU A 57 -9.21 -2.66 21.33
C LEU A 57 -9.43 -1.21 21.75
N LYS A 58 -10.57 -0.91 22.44
CA LYS A 58 -10.80 0.42 22.99
C LYS A 58 -9.81 0.76 24.09
N GLU A 59 -9.52 -0.19 24.97
CA GLU A 59 -8.55 -0.01 26.07
C GLU A 59 -7.13 0.19 25.55
N LEU A 60 -6.71 -0.62 24.57
CA LEU A 60 -5.36 -0.57 23.96
C LEU A 60 -5.14 0.64 23.05
N THR A 61 -6.17 1.07 22.31
CA THR A 61 -6.03 2.11 21.29
C THR A 61 -6.53 3.49 21.73
N GLU A 62 -7.30 3.56 22.82
CA GLU A 62 -8.03 4.75 23.29
C GLU A 62 -9.07 5.27 22.25
N PHE A 63 -9.37 4.51 21.20
CA PHE A 63 -10.37 4.90 20.22
C PHE A 63 -11.79 4.69 20.72
N SER A 64 -12.74 5.50 20.24
CA SER A 64 -14.16 5.29 20.53
C SER A 64 -14.66 3.97 19.91
N MET A 65 -15.67 3.34 20.54
CA MET A 65 -16.30 2.12 20.03
C MET A 65 -16.82 2.29 18.60
N GLY A 66 -17.35 3.46 18.23
CA GLY A 66 -17.81 3.77 16.88
C GLY A 66 -16.65 3.76 15.88
N THR A 67 -15.50 4.34 16.24
CA THR A 67 -14.28 4.31 15.44
C THR A 67 -13.83 2.87 15.21
N ILE A 68 -13.72 2.07 16.27
CA ILE A 68 -13.29 0.68 16.20
C ILE A 68 -14.23 -0.13 15.30
N SER A 69 -15.55 -0.04 15.53
CA SER A 69 -16.55 -0.76 14.73
C SER A 69 -16.46 -0.41 13.24
N THR A 70 -16.30 0.88 12.92
CA THR A 70 -16.15 1.34 11.54
C THR A 70 -14.93 0.72 10.86
N TYR A 71 -13.76 0.78 11.49
CA TYR A 71 -12.55 0.27 10.88
C TYR A 71 -12.46 -1.25 10.88
N LEU A 72 -13.00 -1.94 11.87
CA LEU A 72 -13.13 -3.40 11.83
C LEU A 72 -14.03 -3.85 10.66
N SER A 73 -15.09 -3.10 10.34
CA SER A 73 -15.92 -3.39 9.17
C SER A 73 -15.16 -3.21 7.86
N VAL A 74 -14.34 -2.14 7.73
CA VAL A 74 -13.47 -1.92 6.58
C VAL A 74 -12.47 -3.07 6.44
N MET A 75 -11.86 -3.49 7.54
CA MET A 75 -10.87 -4.55 7.57
C MET A 75 -11.49 -5.92 7.23
N ALA A 76 -12.69 -6.21 7.72
CA ALA A 76 -13.42 -7.45 7.38
C ALA A 76 -13.70 -7.55 5.88
N GLY A 77 -13.93 -6.43 5.19
CA GLY A 77 -14.12 -6.37 3.74
C GLY A 77 -12.87 -6.79 2.92
N THR A 78 -11.68 -6.82 3.55
CA THR A 78 -10.46 -7.28 2.89
C THR A 78 -10.30 -8.80 2.85
N GLY A 79 -11.09 -9.54 3.63
CA GLY A 79 -10.98 -11.00 3.77
C GLY A 79 -9.86 -11.47 4.72
N TYR A 80 -9.03 -10.56 5.25
CA TYR A 80 -7.94 -10.90 6.17
C TYR A 80 -8.34 -10.98 7.63
N PHE A 81 -9.56 -10.56 7.96
CA PHE A 81 -10.03 -10.49 9.34
C PHE A 81 -11.28 -11.32 9.53
N ILE A 82 -11.27 -12.10 10.61
CA ILE A 82 -12.39 -12.92 11.05
C ILE A 82 -13.06 -12.21 12.22
N LYS A 83 -14.40 -12.24 12.21
CA LYS A 83 -15.24 -11.88 13.34
C LYS A 83 -15.92 -13.14 13.83
N GLN A 84 -15.62 -13.57 15.05
CA GLN A 84 -16.17 -14.77 15.67
C GLN A 84 -16.92 -14.40 16.94
N ARG A 85 -18.07 -15.03 17.18
CA ARG A 85 -18.80 -14.84 18.42
C ARG A 85 -18.16 -15.71 19.51
N ILE A 86 -17.96 -15.13 20.70
CA ILE A 86 -17.51 -15.88 21.86
C ILE A 86 -18.69 -16.71 22.37
N ASP A 87 -18.50 -18.04 22.49
CA ASP A 87 -19.53 -18.96 22.89
C ASP A 87 -20.16 -18.59 24.25
N GLY A 88 -21.48 -18.66 24.31
CA GLY A 88 -22.25 -18.30 25.53
C GLY A 88 -22.37 -16.79 25.79
N THR A 89 -21.84 -15.93 24.93
CA THR A 89 -21.89 -14.46 25.09
C THR A 89 -22.51 -13.74 23.89
N HIS A 90 -22.73 -12.44 24.02
CA HIS A 90 -23.06 -11.54 22.90
C HIS A 90 -21.83 -10.79 22.37
N THR A 91 -20.65 -11.12 22.86
CA THR A 91 -19.38 -10.46 22.51
C THR A 91 -18.77 -11.11 21.26
N PHE A 92 -18.15 -10.30 20.43
CA PHE A 92 -17.39 -10.75 19.28
C PHE A 92 -15.90 -10.53 19.51
N GLU A 93 -15.12 -11.51 19.09
CA GLU A 93 -13.68 -11.53 19.01
C GLU A 93 -13.27 -11.32 17.57
N TYR A 94 -12.17 -10.62 17.36
CA TYR A 94 -11.61 -10.31 16.04
C TYR A 94 -10.19 -10.85 15.96
N SER A 95 -9.83 -11.45 14.85
CA SER A 95 -8.50 -12.01 14.58
C SER A 95 -8.14 -11.89 13.11
N PHE A 96 -6.88 -12.18 12.76
CA PHE A 96 -6.52 -12.43 11.38
C PHE A 96 -7.05 -13.78 10.90
N SER A 97 -7.28 -13.92 9.56
CA SER A 97 -7.91 -15.10 8.95
C SER A 97 -6.97 -16.29 8.81
N GLY A 98 -5.67 -16.13 9.03
CA GLY A 98 -4.68 -17.20 8.84
C GLY A 98 -3.58 -17.17 9.90
N GLU A 99 -2.69 -18.13 9.81
CA GLU A 99 -1.47 -18.16 10.61
C GLU A 99 -0.50 -17.05 10.12
N LEU A 100 0.36 -16.58 11.03
CA LEU A 100 1.28 -15.49 10.73
C LEU A 100 2.18 -15.76 9.51
N ASP A 101 2.64 -16.98 9.36
CA ASP A 101 3.55 -17.42 8.29
C ASP A 101 2.94 -17.39 6.88
N VAL A 102 1.62 -17.43 6.75
CA VAL A 102 0.92 -17.34 5.46
C VAL A 102 0.45 -15.92 5.11
N LEU A 103 0.42 -14.98 6.07
CA LEU A 103 -0.09 -13.62 5.84
C LEU A 103 0.62 -12.86 4.71
N THR A 104 1.92 -13.07 4.55
CA THR A 104 2.69 -12.42 3.47
C THR A 104 2.27 -12.95 2.10
N THR A 105 2.12 -14.26 1.96
CA THR A 105 1.67 -14.92 0.72
C THR A 105 0.24 -14.52 0.40
N GLU A 106 -0.66 -14.58 1.37
CA GLU A 106 -2.06 -14.15 1.19
C GLU A 106 -2.18 -12.69 0.76
N ALA A 107 -1.34 -11.80 1.31
CA ALA A 107 -1.32 -10.39 0.92
C ALA A 107 -0.86 -10.20 -0.53
N ILE A 108 0.11 -10.97 -0.99
CA ILE A 108 0.58 -10.98 -2.37
C ILE A 108 -0.52 -11.51 -3.30
N ASP A 109 -1.12 -12.65 -2.98
CA ASP A 109 -2.19 -13.27 -3.77
C ASP A 109 -3.40 -12.35 -3.89
N PHE A 110 -3.78 -11.71 -2.79
CA PHE A 110 -4.82 -10.69 -2.80
C PHE A 110 -4.48 -9.53 -3.73
N ALA A 111 -3.27 -9.01 -3.68
CA ALA A 111 -2.83 -7.93 -4.55
C ALA A 111 -2.87 -8.37 -6.03
N ILE A 112 -2.34 -9.55 -6.36
CA ILE A 112 -2.36 -10.12 -7.72
C ILE A 112 -3.79 -10.29 -8.24
N LYS A 113 -4.70 -10.83 -7.41
CA LYS A 113 -6.12 -10.99 -7.76
C LYS A 113 -6.77 -9.63 -8.08
N ASN A 114 -6.57 -8.63 -7.23
CA ASN A 114 -7.15 -7.30 -7.42
C ASN A 114 -6.54 -6.57 -8.63
N ILE A 115 -5.25 -6.73 -8.89
CA ILE A 115 -4.62 -6.26 -10.12
C ILE A 115 -5.34 -6.87 -11.35
N GLY A 116 -5.69 -8.15 -11.31
CA GLY A 116 -6.44 -8.80 -12.40
C GLY A 116 -7.83 -8.21 -12.64
N LEU A 117 -8.50 -7.72 -11.60
CA LEU A 117 -9.78 -7.00 -11.75
C LEU A 117 -9.55 -5.62 -12.37
N LEU A 118 -8.57 -4.87 -11.89
CA LEU A 118 -8.20 -3.56 -12.44
C LEU A 118 -7.75 -3.67 -13.91
N GLU A 119 -6.99 -4.70 -14.29
CA GLU A 119 -6.59 -4.93 -15.68
C GLU A 119 -7.81 -5.09 -16.60
N LYS A 120 -8.78 -5.93 -16.20
CA LYS A 120 -10.02 -6.13 -16.98
C LYS A 120 -10.78 -4.82 -17.15
N PHE A 121 -10.91 -4.05 -16.08
CA PHE A 121 -11.55 -2.75 -16.10
C PHE A 121 -10.84 -1.78 -17.07
N LEU A 122 -9.50 -1.65 -16.94
CA LEU A 122 -8.71 -0.77 -17.80
C LEU A 122 -8.74 -1.18 -19.27
N ILE A 123 -8.75 -2.48 -19.57
CA ILE A 123 -8.90 -2.97 -20.96
C ILE A 123 -10.25 -2.50 -21.55
N ASN A 124 -11.34 -2.58 -20.78
CA ASN A 124 -12.65 -2.10 -21.22
C ASN A 124 -12.64 -0.59 -21.45
N LYS A 125 -12.07 0.19 -20.53
CA LYS A 125 -11.94 1.65 -20.66
C LYS A 125 -11.06 2.04 -21.86
N LYS A 126 -10.01 1.28 -22.14
CA LYS A 126 -9.20 1.48 -23.35
C LYS A 126 -10.03 1.29 -24.63
N GLN A 127 -10.95 0.32 -24.68
CA GLN A 127 -11.83 0.13 -25.83
C GLN A 127 -12.82 1.28 -26.01
N GLU A 128 -13.36 1.84 -24.92
CA GLU A 128 -14.19 3.05 -24.95
C GLU A 128 -13.39 4.24 -25.51
N LEU A 129 -12.16 4.45 -25.04
CA LEU A 129 -11.28 5.50 -25.52
C LEU A 129 -10.93 5.39 -27.01
N LEU A 130 -10.78 4.18 -27.55
CA LEU A 130 -10.50 3.99 -28.98
C LEU A 130 -11.60 4.59 -29.88
N LYS A 131 -12.86 4.66 -29.42
CA LYS A 131 -13.96 5.35 -30.13
C LYS A 131 -13.73 6.85 -30.10
N LEU A 132 -13.33 7.42 -28.96
CA LEU A 132 -13.04 8.84 -28.80
C LEU A 132 -11.79 9.26 -29.58
N VAL A 133 -10.78 8.39 -29.67
CA VAL A 133 -9.59 8.60 -30.51
C VAL A 133 -9.99 8.76 -31.99
N LYS A 134 -10.88 7.88 -32.51
CA LYS A 134 -11.41 7.99 -33.88
C LYS A 134 -12.19 9.28 -34.11
N GLN A 135 -12.77 9.86 -33.08
CA GLN A 135 -13.47 11.16 -33.11
C GLN A 135 -12.53 12.35 -32.87
N SER A 136 -11.23 12.10 -32.78
CA SER A 136 -10.21 13.13 -32.51
C SER A 136 -10.45 13.95 -31.22
N LYS A 137 -11.08 13.33 -30.21
CA LYS A 137 -11.30 13.97 -28.90
C LYS A 137 -9.97 14.23 -28.20
N ARG A 138 -9.80 15.49 -27.74
CA ARG A 138 -8.56 15.93 -27.09
C ARG A 138 -8.29 15.10 -25.81
N GLY A 139 -7.06 14.59 -25.68
CA GLY A 139 -6.63 13.78 -24.56
C GLY A 139 -6.91 12.29 -24.70
N ALA A 140 -7.77 11.83 -25.63
CA ALA A 140 -8.14 10.42 -25.76
C ALA A 140 -6.95 9.52 -26.10
N THR A 141 -6.09 9.93 -27.04
CA THR A 141 -4.85 9.20 -27.38
C THR A 141 -3.92 9.12 -26.20
N HIS A 142 -3.72 10.25 -25.49
CA HIS A 142 -2.86 10.32 -24.32
C HIS A 142 -3.33 9.35 -23.22
N LEU A 143 -4.61 9.43 -22.81
CA LEU A 143 -5.14 8.55 -21.78
C LEU A 143 -5.07 7.07 -22.18
N SER A 144 -5.29 6.75 -23.47
CA SER A 144 -5.14 5.39 -24.00
C SER A 144 -3.71 4.86 -23.85
N LEU A 145 -2.68 5.69 -24.12
CA LEU A 145 -1.28 5.34 -23.90
C LEU A 145 -0.96 5.16 -22.41
N ARG A 146 -1.48 6.04 -21.56
CA ARG A 146 -1.28 5.90 -20.10
C ARG A 146 -1.90 4.61 -19.55
N ILE A 147 -3.08 4.21 -20.03
CA ILE A 147 -3.66 2.91 -19.67
C ILE A 147 -2.75 1.75 -20.11
N GLU A 148 -2.15 1.83 -21.31
CA GLU A 148 -1.22 0.80 -21.76
C GLU A 148 0.02 0.69 -20.86
N GLU A 149 0.59 1.81 -20.46
CA GLU A 149 1.69 1.86 -19.50
C GLU A 149 1.32 1.25 -18.14
N LEU A 150 0.11 1.53 -17.63
CA LEU A 150 -0.40 0.93 -16.40
C LEU A 150 -0.56 -0.59 -16.52
N LEU A 151 -1.12 -1.07 -17.62
CA LEU A 151 -1.25 -2.51 -17.89
C LEU A 151 0.12 -3.20 -17.95
N ASN A 152 1.11 -2.56 -18.54
CA ASN A 152 2.49 -3.05 -18.56
C ASN A 152 3.10 -3.09 -17.15
N SER A 153 2.85 -2.05 -16.33
CA SER A 153 3.29 -2.01 -14.93
C SER A 153 2.68 -3.13 -14.08
N PHE A 154 1.41 -3.47 -14.31
CA PHE A 154 0.76 -4.60 -13.64
C PHE A 154 1.37 -5.94 -14.04
N GLN A 155 1.77 -6.11 -15.29
CA GLN A 155 2.49 -7.32 -15.72
C GLN A 155 3.87 -7.42 -15.06
N ILE A 156 4.60 -6.30 -14.93
CA ILE A 156 5.86 -6.26 -14.19
C ILE A 156 5.63 -6.62 -12.73
N TYR A 157 4.60 -6.05 -12.09
CA TYR A 157 4.25 -6.37 -10.71
C TYR A 157 4.04 -7.88 -10.50
N ARG A 158 3.26 -8.52 -11.36
CA ARG A 158 3.04 -9.98 -11.29
C ARG A 158 4.34 -10.76 -11.36
N ARG A 159 5.25 -10.39 -12.26
CA ARG A 159 6.56 -11.08 -12.39
C ARG A 159 7.45 -10.91 -11.17
N ILE A 160 7.40 -9.74 -10.51
CA ILE A 160 8.15 -9.51 -9.28
C ILE A 160 7.74 -10.52 -8.21
N PHE A 161 6.43 -10.76 -8.08
CA PHE A 161 5.86 -11.59 -7.03
C PHE A 161 5.52 -13.02 -7.46
N ASP A 162 5.74 -13.38 -8.73
CA ASP A 162 5.55 -14.75 -9.20
C ASP A 162 6.71 -15.63 -8.71
N SER A 163 6.33 -16.74 -8.05
CA SER A 163 7.29 -17.70 -7.48
C SER A 163 7.93 -18.62 -8.55
N ASP A 164 7.32 -18.71 -9.74
CA ASP A 164 7.82 -19.58 -10.78
C ASP A 164 8.90 -18.91 -11.64
N ASP A 165 10.17 -19.10 -11.28
CA ASP A 165 11.35 -18.64 -12.04
C ASP A 165 11.35 -19.09 -13.51
N ILE A 166 10.58 -20.13 -13.85
CA ILE A 166 10.48 -20.72 -15.21
C ILE A 166 9.83 -19.76 -16.22
N LEU A 167 8.95 -18.85 -15.78
CA LEU A 167 8.30 -17.87 -16.66
C LEU A 167 9.19 -16.67 -16.99
N VAL A 168 10.19 -16.38 -16.15
CA VAL A 168 11.10 -15.25 -16.31
C VAL A 168 11.98 -15.43 -17.56
N GLU A 169 12.47 -16.64 -17.85
CA GLU A 169 13.33 -16.88 -19.04
C GLU A 169 12.57 -16.80 -20.36
N LYS A 170 11.33 -17.34 -20.42
CA LYS A 170 10.51 -17.28 -21.65
C LYS A 170 10.04 -15.88 -21.99
N SER A 171 9.92 -15.00 -21.01
CA SER A 171 9.40 -13.66 -21.18
C SER A 171 10.47 -12.60 -21.44
N LYS A 172 11.76 -12.87 -21.15
CA LYS A 172 12.89 -11.99 -21.54
C LYS A 172 12.91 -11.68 -23.05
N LYS A 173 12.34 -12.56 -23.88
CA LYS A 173 12.27 -12.35 -25.35
C LYS A 173 11.13 -11.43 -25.82
N LYS A 174 10.14 -11.11 -25.02
CA LYS A 174 8.92 -10.43 -25.48
C LYS A 174 8.84 -8.92 -25.18
N TYR A 175 9.67 -8.44 -24.26
CA TYR A 175 9.79 -7.02 -23.96
C TYR A 175 11.16 -6.53 -24.41
N SER A 176 11.31 -6.44 -25.74
CA SER A 176 12.51 -5.82 -26.30
C SER A 176 12.57 -4.37 -25.80
N SER A 177 13.78 -3.93 -25.49
CA SER A 177 14.18 -2.55 -25.19
C SER A 177 13.47 -1.45 -26.01
N LYS A 178 12.88 -1.78 -27.14
CA LYS A 178 12.14 -0.83 -28.01
C LYS A 178 10.88 -0.21 -27.40
N SER A 179 10.14 -0.92 -26.55
CA SER A 179 9.00 -0.32 -25.86
C SER A 179 9.46 0.58 -24.70
N PHE A 180 10.54 0.22 -24.02
CA PHE A 180 11.17 1.04 -22.99
C PHE A 180 11.93 2.25 -23.57
N GLU A 181 12.61 2.09 -24.73
CA GLU A 181 13.27 3.19 -25.42
C GLU A 181 12.27 4.22 -25.99
N ARG A 182 11.08 3.78 -26.44
CA ARG A 182 9.99 4.72 -26.78
C ARG A 182 9.56 5.55 -25.58
N LEU A 183 9.53 4.99 -24.38
CA LEU A 183 9.17 5.70 -23.15
C LEU A 183 10.25 6.70 -22.69
N LYS A 184 11.54 6.46 -23.00
CA LYS A 184 12.65 7.38 -22.73
C LYS A 184 12.79 8.50 -23.77
N ASN A 185 12.39 8.27 -25.01
CA ASN A 185 12.65 9.17 -26.15
C ASN A 185 11.49 10.08 -26.53
N ASP A 186 10.32 9.98 -25.89
CA ASP A 186 9.24 10.95 -26.12
C ASP A 186 9.65 12.32 -25.54
N LYS A 187 10.27 13.13 -26.40
CA LYS A 187 10.21 14.58 -26.29
C LYS A 187 8.76 15.05 -26.53
N MET A 188 7.81 14.49 -25.77
CA MET A 188 6.47 15.08 -25.70
C MET A 188 6.62 16.41 -24.97
N ASP A 189 6.11 17.45 -25.60
CA ASP A 189 6.03 18.76 -24.99
C ASP A 189 5.56 18.64 -23.54
N ILE A 190 6.32 19.23 -22.62
CA ILE A 190 6.12 19.15 -21.17
C ILE A 190 4.90 20.03 -20.81
N PHE A 191 3.73 19.65 -21.32
CA PHE A 191 2.50 20.40 -21.10
C PHE A 191 1.44 19.52 -20.48
N GLU A 192 0.72 20.10 -19.53
CA GLU A 192 -0.53 19.51 -19.07
C GLU A 192 -1.49 19.38 -20.23
N ILE A 193 -2.00 18.18 -20.46
CA ILE A 193 -2.97 17.92 -21.52
C ILE A 193 -4.37 18.17 -20.95
N GLU A 194 -5.11 19.04 -21.62
CA GLU A 194 -6.53 19.20 -21.35
C GLU A 194 -7.33 18.05 -21.97
N PHE A 195 -8.29 17.54 -21.23
CA PHE A 195 -9.20 16.49 -21.67
C PHE A 195 -10.55 17.07 -22.06
N ASP A 196 -11.12 16.60 -23.17
CA ASP A 196 -12.53 16.85 -23.48
C ASP A 196 -13.42 16.15 -22.47
N SER A 197 -14.65 16.62 -22.30
CA SER A 197 -15.58 16.16 -21.25
C SER A 197 -15.77 14.63 -21.22
N GLU A 198 -15.88 14.01 -22.40
CA GLU A 198 -16.08 12.55 -22.50
C GLU A 198 -14.82 11.78 -22.09
N VAL A 199 -13.63 12.31 -22.36
CA VAL A 199 -12.35 11.72 -21.92
C VAL A 199 -12.16 11.90 -20.41
N TYR A 200 -12.56 13.06 -19.89
CA TYR A 200 -12.54 13.34 -18.46
C TYR A 200 -13.45 12.37 -17.68
N LEU A 201 -14.62 12.05 -18.18
CA LEU A 201 -15.52 11.06 -17.56
C LEU A 201 -14.87 9.67 -17.46
N ILE A 202 -14.18 9.24 -18.51
CA ILE A 202 -13.44 7.97 -18.47
C ILE A 202 -12.28 8.03 -17.47
N GLU A 203 -11.56 9.15 -17.38
CA GLU A 203 -10.53 9.36 -16.37
C GLU A 203 -11.11 9.27 -14.95
N ASP A 204 -12.24 9.94 -14.71
CA ASP A 204 -12.89 9.94 -13.40
C ASP A 204 -13.35 8.53 -13.00
N ASP A 205 -13.89 7.76 -13.94
CA ASP A 205 -14.22 6.34 -13.73
C ASP A 205 -12.97 5.53 -13.30
N ILE A 206 -11.83 5.75 -13.97
CA ILE A 206 -10.56 5.08 -13.62
C ILE A 206 -10.10 5.46 -12.23
N ILE A 207 -10.15 6.74 -11.88
CA ILE A 207 -9.77 7.23 -10.55
C ILE A 207 -10.69 6.64 -9.47
N ASN A 208 -11.99 6.63 -9.72
CA ASN A 208 -12.98 6.09 -8.78
C ASN A 208 -12.81 4.57 -8.59
N GLU A 209 -12.51 3.83 -9.64
CA GLU A 209 -12.20 2.39 -9.55
C GLU A 209 -10.92 2.15 -8.73
N LEU A 210 -9.87 2.96 -8.93
CA LEU A 210 -8.64 2.86 -8.13
C LEU A 210 -8.91 3.13 -6.64
N VAL A 211 -9.65 4.21 -6.34
CA VAL A 211 -10.00 4.57 -4.95
C VAL A 211 -10.90 3.52 -4.31
N GLY A 212 -11.86 2.97 -5.06
CA GLY A 212 -12.79 1.94 -4.60
C GLY A 212 -12.22 0.52 -4.57
N SER A 213 -11.05 0.30 -5.17
CA SER A 213 -10.44 -1.03 -5.23
C SER A 213 -10.11 -1.56 -3.83
N PRO A 214 -10.48 -2.83 -3.53
CA PRO A 214 -10.10 -3.47 -2.26
C PRO A 214 -8.59 -3.43 -2.01
N MET A 215 -7.77 -3.44 -3.05
CA MET A 215 -6.31 -3.34 -2.97
C MET A 215 -5.84 -2.07 -2.23
N PHE A 216 -6.61 -0.99 -2.30
CA PHE A 216 -6.28 0.30 -1.71
C PHE A 216 -7.19 0.70 -0.54
N SER A 217 -8.18 -0.14 -0.17
CA SER A 217 -9.20 0.17 0.84
C SER A 217 -8.65 0.56 2.21
N THR A 218 -7.47 0.06 2.58
CA THR A 218 -6.79 0.39 3.85
C THR A 218 -5.91 1.65 3.76
N ARG A 219 -5.76 2.24 2.56
CA ARG A 219 -4.90 3.41 2.32
C ARG A 219 -5.68 4.71 2.42
N ASP A 220 -4.95 5.82 2.47
CA ASP A 220 -5.55 7.15 2.39
C ASP A 220 -6.19 7.35 0.99
N PRO A 221 -7.53 7.53 0.89
CA PRO A 221 -8.19 7.70 -0.39
C PRO A 221 -7.71 8.94 -1.16
N MET A 222 -7.29 10.00 -0.45
CA MET A 222 -6.78 11.22 -1.10
C MET A 222 -5.43 10.98 -1.75
N PHE A 223 -4.54 10.24 -1.08
CA PHE A 223 -3.29 9.80 -1.67
C PHE A 223 -3.53 8.96 -2.93
N ILE A 224 -4.44 7.98 -2.89
CA ILE A 224 -4.75 7.14 -4.06
C ILE A 224 -5.35 7.98 -5.19
N LYS A 225 -6.20 8.95 -4.87
CA LYS A 225 -6.78 9.85 -5.86
C LYS A 225 -5.69 10.68 -6.58
N ILE A 226 -4.78 11.30 -5.84
CA ILE A 226 -3.68 12.09 -6.41
C ILE A 226 -2.73 11.20 -7.22
N LEU A 227 -2.38 10.03 -6.68
CA LEU A 227 -1.57 9.03 -7.38
C LEU A 227 -2.22 8.62 -8.71
N GLY A 228 -3.53 8.37 -8.69
CA GLY A 228 -4.33 8.04 -9.88
C GLY A 228 -4.25 9.11 -10.96
N TYR A 229 -4.36 10.40 -10.60
CA TYR A 229 -4.19 11.48 -11.58
C TYR A 229 -2.78 11.50 -12.18
N PHE A 230 -1.73 11.23 -11.41
CA PHE A 230 -0.39 11.07 -11.97
C PHE A 230 -0.26 9.86 -12.89
N MET A 231 -0.98 8.78 -12.61
CA MET A 231 -1.03 7.60 -13.49
C MET A 231 -1.71 7.91 -14.83
N THR A 232 -2.78 8.69 -14.81
CA THR A 232 -3.57 9.00 -16.03
C THR A 232 -3.02 10.15 -16.85
N ARG A 233 -2.39 11.15 -16.21
CA ARG A 233 -1.95 12.39 -16.89
C ARG A 233 -0.45 12.54 -17.08
N LYS A 234 0.37 11.85 -16.31
CA LYS A 234 1.85 11.93 -16.30
C LYS A 234 2.36 13.29 -15.79
N TYR A 235 1.92 14.42 -16.37
CA TYR A 235 2.32 15.79 -16.04
C TYR A 235 1.17 16.53 -15.37
N LEU A 236 1.42 17.10 -14.18
CA LEU A 236 0.41 17.81 -13.40
C LEU A 236 1.02 18.98 -12.65
N THR A 237 0.24 20.07 -12.54
CA THR A 237 0.52 21.16 -11.60
C THR A 237 -0.36 21.01 -10.35
N GLN A 238 -0.01 21.73 -9.29
CA GLN A 238 -0.88 21.77 -8.08
C GLN A 238 -2.23 22.42 -8.38
N GLU A 239 -2.31 23.33 -9.34
CA GLU A 239 -3.57 23.97 -9.75
C GLU A 239 -4.50 22.96 -10.42
N THR A 240 -3.98 22.14 -11.33
CA THR A 240 -4.77 21.08 -11.98
C THR A 240 -5.20 20.03 -10.97
N LEU A 241 -4.32 19.64 -10.05
CA LEU A 241 -4.69 18.73 -8.95
C LEU A 241 -5.81 19.32 -8.10
N LYS A 242 -5.75 20.63 -7.77
CA LYS A 242 -6.81 21.30 -7.02
C LYS A 242 -8.13 21.27 -7.78
N ALA A 243 -8.11 21.62 -9.06
CA ALA A 243 -9.31 21.63 -9.91
C ALA A 243 -9.93 20.22 -10.03
N SER A 244 -9.10 19.17 -10.21
CA SER A 244 -9.56 17.80 -10.40
C SER A 244 -9.97 17.11 -9.10
N THR A 245 -9.38 17.47 -7.95
CA THR A 245 -9.63 16.79 -6.68
C THR A 245 -10.59 17.52 -5.76
N GLY A 246 -10.73 18.84 -5.91
CA GLY A 246 -11.44 19.72 -4.96
C GLY A 246 -10.71 19.92 -3.61
N LEU A 247 -9.47 19.44 -3.47
CA LEU A 247 -8.71 19.53 -2.23
C LEU A 247 -8.16 20.94 -2.00
N SER A 248 -7.87 21.27 -0.73
CA SER A 248 -7.20 22.51 -0.39
C SER A 248 -5.75 22.53 -0.90
N VAL A 249 -5.22 23.71 -1.19
CA VAL A 249 -3.83 23.90 -1.63
C VAL A 249 -2.84 23.29 -0.63
N GLY A 250 -3.09 23.47 0.67
CA GLY A 250 -2.24 22.90 1.73
C GLY A 250 -2.18 21.38 1.67
N LYS A 251 -3.33 20.69 1.48
CA LYS A 251 -3.37 19.23 1.38
C LYS A 251 -2.68 18.74 0.11
N ILE A 252 -2.88 19.41 -1.03
CA ILE A 252 -2.19 19.07 -2.27
C ILE A 252 -0.68 19.24 -2.12
N SER A 253 -0.23 20.37 -1.54
CA SER A 253 1.20 20.62 -1.32
C SER A 253 1.82 19.54 -0.40
N GLU A 254 1.13 19.14 0.67
CA GLU A 254 1.56 18.06 1.54
C GLU A 254 1.74 16.75 0.75
N GLU A 255 0.75 16.34 -0.04
CA GLU A 255 0.82 15.07 -0.77
C GLU A 255 1.84 15.12 -1.92
N VAL A 256 1.95 16.23 -2.64
CA VAL A 256 2.96 16.41 -3.69
C VAL A 256 4.37 16.36 -3.09
N ASN A 257 4.61 17.00 -1.95
CA ASN A 257 5.90 16.91 -1.25
C ASN A 257 6.19 15.49 -0.79
N ASN A 258 5.21 14.79 -0.26
CA ASN A 258 5.35 13.37 0.08
C ASN A 258 5.74 12.50 -1.13
N LEU A 259 5.13 12.74 -2.29
CA LEU A 259 5.45 12.01 -3.52
C LEU A 259 6.86 12.34 -4.02
N LEU A 260 7.31 13.61 -3.89
CA LEU A 260 8.67 14.05 -4.23
C LEU A 260 9.72 13.42 -3.29
N GLU A 261 9.50 13.47 -1.97
CA GLU A 261 10.40 12.89 -0.97
C GLU A 261 10.56 11.37 -1.12
N ASN A 262 9.54 10.72 -1.65
CA ASN A 262 9.56 9.29 -1.92
C ASN A 262 9.99 8.95 -3.37
N GLU A 263 10.48 9.94 -4.12
CA GLU A 263 10.96 9.79 -5.50
C GLU A 263 9.92 9.17 -6.47
N LEU A 264 8.62 9.31 -6.15
CA LEU A 264 7.54 8.81 -6.98
C LEU A 264 7.20 9.77 -8.13
N ILE A 265 7.47 11.05 -7.91
CA ILE A 265 7.36 12.10 -8.93
C ILE A 265 8.60 13.00 -8.86
N HIS A 266 8.82 13.77 -9.90
CA HIS A 266 9.89 14.78 -9.94
C HIS A 266 9.38 16.09 -10.54
N LYS A 267 10.13 17.17 -10.32
CA LYS A 267 9.87 18.47 -10.94
C LYS A 267 10.36 18.40 -12.39
N ALA A 268 9.45 18.45 -13.36
CA ALA A 268 9.78 18.34 -14.77
C ALA A 268 10.08 19.73 -15.39
N HIS A 269 9.33 20.75 -15.00
CA HIS A 269 9.46 22.10 -15.54
C HIS A 269 9.07 23.17 -14.51
N ILE A 270 9.73 24.32 -14.60
CA ILE A 270 9.35 25.51 -13.85
C ILE A 270 9.14 26.62 -14.87
N SER A 271 7.92 27.11 -14.99
CA SER A 271 7.59 28.20 -15.92
C SER A 271 8.24 29.54 -15.48
N GLU A 272 8.34 30.51 -16.37
CA GLU A 272 8.83 31.87 -16.08
C GLU A 272 8.06 32.52 -14.91
N LYS A 273 6.79 32.16 -14.70
CA LYS A 273 5.94 32.63 -13.59
C LYS A 273 6.10 31.83 -12.31
N GLY A 274 7.07 30.89 -12.25
CA GLY A 274 7.33 30.06 -11.09
C GLY A 274 6.35 28.88 -10.90
N LYS A 275 5.45 28.61 -11.87
CA LYS A 275 4.55 27.46 -11.82
C LYS A 275 5.35 26.17 -12.06
N ILE A 276 5.22 25.22 -11.14
CA ILE A 276 5.93 23.94 -11.20
C ILE A 276 5.02 22.87 -11.81
N THR A 277 5.51 22.20 -12.84
CA THR A 277 4.93 20.98 -13.40
C THR A 277 5.67 19.78 -12.84
N TYR A 278 4.93 18.85 -12.26
CA TYR A 278 5.43 17.59 -11.72
C TYR A 278 5.19 16.47 -12.73
N CYS A 279 6.09 15.50 -12.78
CA CYS A 279 6.01 14.36 -13.67
C CYS A 279 6.08 13.06 -12.87
N ALA A 280 5.23 12.11 -13.25
CA ALA A 280 5.35 10.72 -12.86
C ALA A 280 5.74 9.87 -14.09
N ASP A 281 6.67 8.94 -13.91
CA ASP A 281 6.95 7.96 -14.97
C ASP A 281 5.89 6.83 -14.99
N SER A 282 5.99 5.97 -16.00
CA SER A 282 5.09 4.82 -16.18
C SER A 282 5.26 3.75 -15.11
N LEU A 283 6.33 3.80 -14.33
CA LEU A 283 6.69 2.81 -13.33
C LEU A 283 6.36 3.26 -11.89
N ILE A 284 5.57 4.32 -11.74
CA ILE A 284 5.25 4.91 -10.43
C ILE A 284 4.76 3.86 -9.42
N LEU A 285 3.98 2.86 -9.84
CA LEU A 285 3.53 1.77 -8.96
C LEU A 285 4.70 0.88 -8.52
N ILE A 286 5.61 0.56 -9.42
CA ILE A 286 6.77 -0.28 -9.11
C ILE A 286 7.74 0.46 -8.18
N ARG A 287 7.98 1.76 -8.45
CA ARG A 287 8.75 2.63 -7.54
C ARG A 287 8.13 2.70 -6.16
N PHE A 288 6.80 2.82 -6.10
CA PHE A 288 6.09 2.84 -4.82
C PHE A 288 6.30 1.53 -4.04
N VAL A 289 6.18 0.36 -4.69
CA VAL A 289 6.45 -0.94 -4.06
C VAL A 289 7.91 -1.04 -3.60
N ARG A 290 8.87 -0.71 -4.47
CA ARG A 290 10.30 -0.69 -4.12
C ARG A 290 10.58 0.20 -2.91
N HIS A 291 10.01 1.41 -2.91
CA HIS A 291 10.16 2.34 -1.79
C HIS A 291 9.64 1.77 -0.47
N ILE A 292 8.45 1.12 -0.49
CA ILE A 292 7.89 0.45 0.69
C ILE A 292 8.87 -0.60 1.23
N ILE A 293 9.35 -1.51 0.37
CA ILE A 293 10.27 -2.59 0.77
C ILE A 293 11.55 -1.99 1.33
N PHE A 294 12.15 -1.01 0.66
CA PHE A 294 13.36 -0.33 1.12
C PHE A 294 13.17 0.35 2.49
N ARG A 295 12.01 0.96 2.72
CA ARG A 295 11.68 1.55 4.04
C ARG A 295 11.54 0.50 5.13
N MET A 296 11.03 -0.69 4.82
CA MET A 296 10.92 -1.80 5.78
C MET A 296 12.31 -2.27 6.23
N THR A 297 13.29 -2.36 5.32
CA THR A 297 14.64 -2.85 5.65
C THR A 297 15.39 -1.96 6.65
N LYS A 298 15.03 -0.68 6.78
CA LYS A 298 15.63 0.24 7.77
C LYS A 298 15.41 -0.20 9.22
N TRP A 299 14.35 -0.98 9.47
CA TRP A 299 13.98 -1.41 10.83
C TRP A 299 14.59 -2.73 11.25
N VAL A 300 15.23 -3.48 10.34
CA VAL A 300 15.81 -4.80 10.61
C VAL A 300 16.75 -4.75 11.81
N LYS A 301 17.72 -3.83 11.82
CA LYS A 301 18.71 -3.71 12.92
C LYS A 301 18.06 -3.42 14.29
N SER A 302 16.99 -2.60 14.32
CA SER A 302 16.27 -2.32 15.57
C SER A 302 15.51 -3.54 16.05
N LEU A 303 14.85 -4.25 15.14
CA LEU A 303 14.14 -5.50 15.45
C LEU A 303 15.08 -6.60 15.93
N GLU A 304 16.21 -6.80 15.25
CA GLU A 304 17.23 -7.79 15.64
C GLU A 304 17.79 -7.48 17.03
N LYS A 305 18.12 -6.22 17.31
CA LYS A 305 18.61 -5.80 18.63
C LYS A 305 17.59 -6.09 19.73
N LYS A 306 16.32 -5.72 19.53
CA LYS A 306 15.27 -5.96 20.54
C LYS A 306 14.96 -7.45 20.71
N LYS A 307 14.97 -8.22 19.61
CA LYS A 307 14.83 -9.67 19.68
C LYS A 307 15.96 -10.31 20.48
N LEU A 308 17.22 -9.89 20.24
CA LEU A 308 18.39 -10.38 20.99
C LEU A 308 18.27 -10.06 22.49
N ASP A 309 17.87 -8.83 22.83
CA ASP A 309 17.64 -8.43 24.22
C ASP A 309 16.52 -9.28 24.89
N LEU A 310 15.45 -9.59 24.15
CA LEU A 310 14.40 -10.50 24.60
C LEU A 310 14.93 -11.92 24.83
N GLU A 311 15.84 -12.41 23.98
CA GLU A 311 16.53 -13.71 24.11
C GLU A 311 17.47 -13.74 25.32
N GLU A 312 18.28 -12.71 25.52
CA GLU A 312 19.21 -12.59 26.66
C GLU A 312 18.47 -12.55 28.00
N ASN A 313 17.26 -11.98 28.04
CA ASN A 313 16.42 -11.95 29.22
C ASN A 313 15.47 -13.16 29.35
N LYS A 314 15.62 -14.19 28.49
CA LYS A 314 14.72 -15.35 28.45
C LYS A 314 14.49 -15.97 29.83
N SER A 315 15.54 -16.23 30.59
CA SER A 315 15.46 -16.86 31.93
C SER A 315 14.58 -16.09 32.94
N LYS A 316 14.33 -14.79 32.70
CA LYS A 316 13.48 -13.94 33.55
C LYS A 316 12.07 -13.79 33.00
N LEU A 317 11.90 -14.03 31.70
CA LEU A 317 10.69 -13.67 30.96
C LEU A 317 9.93 -14.88 30.36
N GLU A 318 10.56 -16.07 30.25
CA GLU A 318 9.95 -17.22 29.56
C GLU A 318 8.61 -17.70 30.16
N ASP A 319 8.44 -17.52 31.48
CA ASP A 319 7.21 -17.86 32.20
C ASP A 319 6.20 -16.68 32.25
N VAL A 320 6.57 -15.53 31.68
CA VAL A 320 5.72 -14.33 31.69
C VAL A 320 4.70 -14.43 30.56
N ASN A 321 3.44 -14.07 30.88
CA ASN A 321 2.35 -14.11 29.88
C ASN A 321 2.66 -13.20 28.69
N GLY A 322 2.64 -13.79 27.49
CA GLY A 322 2.91 -13.11 26.23
C GLY A 322 4.33 -13.24 25.69
N TYR A 323 5.31 -13.75 26.48
CA TYR A 323 6.70 -13.88 26.02
C TYR A 323 6.82 -14.72 24.73
N ALA A 324 6.28 -15.93 24.73
CA ALA A 324 6.38 -16.83 23.57
C ALA A 324 5.73 -16.22 22.31
N GLN A 325 4.59 -15.58 22.50
CA GLN A 325 3.88 -14.90 21.41
C GLN A 325 4.67 -13.73 20.86
N LEU A 326 5.17 -12.83 21.72
CA LEU A 326 5.96 -11.68 21.31
C LEU A 326 7.22 -12.11 20.59
N TYR A 327 7.91 -13.14 21.08
CA TYR A 327 9.08 -13.74 20.44
C TYR A 327 8.76 -14.29 19.04
N LYS A 328 7.64 -15.02 18.90
CA LYS A 328 7.12 -15.52 17.62
C LYS A 328 6.90 -14.38 16.63
N ILE A 329 6.33 -13.25 17.09
CA ILE A 329 6.03 -12.10 16.24
C ILE A 329 7.31 -11.39 15.78
N TYR A 330 8.30 -11.22 16.65
CA TYR A 330 9.61 -10.67 16.26
C TYR A 330 10.25 -11.52 15.15
N ASN A 331 10.24 -12.86 15.30
CA ASN A 331 10.74 -13.77 14.27
C ASN A 331 9.99 -13.62 12.96
N TYR A 332 8.66 -13.58 13.02
CA TYR A 332 7.82 -13.43 11.83
C TYR A 332 8.09 -12.10 11.11
N VAL A 333 8.13 -10.98 11.83
CA VAL A 333 8.35 -9.66 11.21
C VAL A 333 9.73 -9.60 10.56
N LEU A 334 10.77 -10.12 11.20
CA LEU A 334 12.11 -10.21 10.62
C LEU A 334 12.14 -11.12 9.38
N GLY A 335 11.51 -12.28 9.44
CA GLY A 335 11.36 -13.21 8.32
C GLY A 335 10.64 -12.56 7.14
N ALA A 336 9.51 -11.91 7.39
CA ALA A 336 8.73 -11.22 6.37
C ALA A 336 9.53 -10.09 5.69
N ILE A 337 10.27 -9.27 6.47
CA ILE A 337 11.12 -8.22 5.88
C ILE A 337 12.23 -8.85 5.03
N SER A 338 12.83 -9.95 5.48
CA SER A 338 13.86 -10.69 4.71
C SER A 338 13.31 -11.21 3.39
N GLU A 339 12.11 -11.81 3.39
CA GLU A 339 11.45 -12.26 2.17
C GLU A 339 11.16 -11.09 1.22
N TYR A 340 10.58 -10.00 1.69
CA TYR A 340 10.34 -8.82 0.85
C TYR A 340 11.62 -8.23 0.28
N SER A 341 12.75 -8.32 0.99
CA SER A 341 14.04 -7.81 0.52
C SER A 341 14.56 -8.53 -0.75
N LYS A 342 14.17 -9.78 -0.96
CA LYS A 342 14.51 -10.54 -2.17
C LYS A 342 13.87 -9.91 -3.42
N TYR A 343 12.69 -9.29 -3.27
CA TYR A 343 12.00 -8.64 -4.37
C TYR A 343 12.68 -7.35 -4.84
N ILE A 344 13.51 -6.69 -4.00
CA ILE A 344 14.29 -5.51 -4.43
C ILE A 344 15.20 -5.89 -5.61
N LYS A 345 15.94 -7.00 -5.50
CA LYS A 345 16.82 -7.48 -6.58
C LYS A 345 16.01 -7.79 -7.84
N LYS A 346 14.87 -8.48 -7.73
CA LYS A 346 13.98 -8.75 -8.85
C LYS A 346 13.48 -7.46 -9.51
N ILE A 347 13.14 -6.44 -8.73
CA ILE A 347 12.73 -5.13 -9.26
C ILE A 347 13.88 -4.50 -10.03
N GLU A 348 15.09 -4.49 -9.48
CA GLU A 348 16.29 -3.91 -10.11
C GLU A 348 16.67 -4.64 -11.41
N GLU A 349 16.49 -5.96 -11.47
CA GLU A 349 16.74 -6.76 -12.68
C GLU A 349 15.68 -6.57 -13.78
N LEU A 350 14.42 -6.34 -13.40
CA LEU A 350 13.31 -6.19 -14.34
C LEU A 350 13.13 -4.75 -14.85
N VAL A 351 13.64 -3.80 -14.10
CA VAL A 351 13.41 -2.37 -14.33
C VAL A 351 14.74 -1.68 -14.03
N ASP A 352 15.49 -1.26 -15.05
CA ASP A 352 16.70 -0.42 -14.89
C ASP A 352 16.36 0.86 -14.11
N LEU A 353 16.28 0.75 -12.78
CA LEU A 353 15.95 1.83 -11.86
C LEU A 353 17.19 2.33 -11.13
#